data_2a11253f67b81c212767672fdd2abbf7
#
_entry.id   2a11253f67b81c212767672fdd2abbf7
#
_cell.length_a   1.000
_cell.length_b   1.000
_cell.length_c   1.000
_cell.angle_alpha   90.00
_cell.angle_beta   90.00
_cell.angle_gamma   90.00
#
_symmetry.space_group_name_H-M   'P 1'
#
loop_
_entity.id
_entity.type
_entity.pdbx_description
1 polymer ?
#
loop_
_entity_poly.entity_id
_entity_poly.type
_entity_poly.pdbx_seq_one_letter_code
_entity_poly.pdbx_strand_id
1 'polypeptide(L)'
;MTGYYSTHFPHISPPYVREATAHFARKGKHYLITSGTTGYLPNPSEIAVADTWHGPYTVLGNPHRNDQTQTSFHSQISSVFKVPGKKDLYIACADRWRPDKMELPYECYREIYERMFSEDPKEREAVRRMDLSEIADRNANTAEADYVWLPLRFEGDMVYIDWKDEWRIEDYE
;
A
#
# COMPACT_ATOMS: atom_id res chain seq x y z
N MET A 1 -7.66 -17.41 21.56
CA MET A 1 -7.03 -16.70 20.42
C MET A 1 -5.84 -15.97 20.99
N THR A 2 -4.65 -16.44 20.70
CA THR A 2 -3.41 -15.77 21.13
C THR A 2 -3.11 -14.65 20.14
N GLY A 3 -3.11 -13.43 20.61
CA GLY A 3 -2.64 -12.30 19.80
C GLY A 3 -1.11 -12.34 19.72
N TYR A 4 -0.57 -12.23 18.52
CA TYR A 4 0.87 -12.15 18.32
C TYR A 4 1.27 -10.70 18.19
N TYR A 5 1.82 -10.15 19.26
CA TYR A 5 2.29 -8.77 19.32
C TYR A 5 3.72 -8.57 18.81
N SER A 6 4.40 -9.66 18.47
CA SER A 6 5.79 -9.63 18.03
C SER A 6 5.95 -9.38 16.53
N THR A 7 4.88 -9.43 15.77
CA THR A 7 4.93 -9.15 14.33
C THR A 7 4.97 -7.66 14.11
N HIS A 8 6.10 -7.09 14.34
CA HIS A 8 6.35 -5.68 14.18
C HIS A 8 7.62 -5.49 13.36
N PHE A 9 7.59 -4.56 12.43
CA PHE A 9 8.75 -4.11 11.68
C PHE A 9 8.78 -2.58 11.66
N PRO A 10 9.97 -1.99 11.76
CA PRO A 10 10.09 -0.53 11.84
C PRO A 10 9.73 0.11 10.49
N HIS A 11 8.99 1.20 10.54
CA HIS A 11 8.77 2.09 9.40
C HIS A 11 9.80 3.21 9.47
N ILE A 12 10.55 3.35 8.40
CA ILE A 12 11.63 4.33 8.30
C ILE A 12 11.21 5.60 7.56
N SER A 13 10.01 5.58 6.97
CA SER A 13 9.47 6.71 6.20
C SER A 13 8.00 6.94 6.53
N PRO A 14 7.54 8.19 6.50
CA PRO A 14 6.13 8.51 6.60
C PRO A 14 5.32 7.91 5.44
N PRO A 15 4.02 7.64 5.65
CA PRO A 15 3.33 7.68 6.94
C PRO A 15 3.71 6.48 7.82
N TYR A 16 4.07 6.75 9.07
CA TYR A 16 4.57 5.72 10.00
C TYR A 16 3.49 4.72 10.46
N VAL A 17 2.22 5.06 10.31
CA VAL A 17 1.10 4.16 10.62
C VAL A 17 0.70 3.44 9.35
N ARG A 18 0.61 2.11 9.42
CA ARG A 18 0.34 1.23 8.27
C ARG A 18 -0.98 0.49 8.47
N GLU A 19 -1.68 0.28 7.36
CA GLU A 19 -2.96 -0.42 7.29
C GLU A 19 -3.08 -1.27 6.00
N ALA A 20 -4.25 -1.85 5.74
CA ALA A 20 -4.58 -2.65 4.56
C ALA A 20 -3.53 -3.73 4.29
N THR A 21 -3.25 -4.56 5.30
CA THR A 21 -2.20 -5.57 5.21
C THR A 21 -2.64 -6.73 4.31
N ALA A 22 -2.02 -6.85 3.14
CA ALA A 22 -2.13 -7.99 2.25
C ALA A 22 -0.99 -8.96 2.49
N HIS A 23 -1.31 -10.17 2.95
CA HIS A 23 -0.33 -11.23 3.17
C HIS A 23 -0.35 -12.25 2.03
N PHE A 24 0.83 -12.72 1.63
CA PHE A 24 0.98 -13.90 0.79
C PHE A 24 2.27 -14.66 1.13
N ALA A 25 2.32 -15.92 0.72
CA ALA A 25 3.51 -16.75 0.89
C ALA A 25 4.07 -17.17 -0.48
N ARG A 26 5.40 -17.13 -0.63
CA ARG A 26 6.10 -17.57 -1.83
C ARG A 26 7.45 -18.20 -1.47
N LYS A 27 7.73 -19.40 -2.00
CA LYS A 27 9.01 -20.11 -1.80
C LYS A 27 9.45 -20.21 -0.33
N GLY A 28 8.51 -20.49 0.56
CA GLY A 28 8.76 -20.63 2.00
C GLY A 28 8.91 -19.33 2.77
N LYS A 29 8.79 -18.16 2.11
CA LYS A 29 8.81 -16.84 2.76
C LYS A 29 7.41 -16.25 2.85
N HIS A 30 7.22 -15.36 3.81
CA HIS A 30 6.01 -14.60 4.07
C HIS A 30 6.21 -13.16 3.69
N TYR A 31 5.24 -12.59 3.00
CA TYR A 31 5.27 -11.22 2.52
C TYR A 31 4.07 -10.44 3.06
N LEU A 32 4.29 -9.19 3.40
CA LEU A 32 3.25 -8.21 3.74
C LEU A 32 3.37 -7.01 2.81
N ILE A 33 2.27 -6.65 2.15
CA ILE A 33 2.14 -5.36 1.49
C ILE A 33 1.19 -4.53 2.32
N THR A 34 1.56 -3.29 2.60
CA THR A 34 0.78 -2.37 3.43
C THR A 34 0.69 -1.00 2.78
N SER A 35 -0.32 -0.22 3.14
CA SER A 35 -0.41 1.20 2.84
C SER A 35 -0.27 2.05 4.10
N GLY A 36 0.00 3.33 3.94
CA GLY A 36 -0.09 4.29 5.03
C GLY A 36 -1.55 4.65 5.35
N THR A 37 -1.78 5.19 6.54
CA THR A 37 -3.11 5.62 6.98
C THR A 37 -3.37 7.05 6.52
N THR A 38 -3.94 7.20 5.33
CA THR A 38 -4.26 8.49 4.70
C THR A 38 -5.74 8.61 4.30
N GLY A 39 -6.61 7.86 4.99
CA GLY A 39 -8.02 7.78 4.61
C GLY A 39 -8.19 7.18 3.22
N TYR A 40 -9.02 7.80 2.40
CA TYR A 40 -9.24 7.33 1.01
C TYR A 40 -8.25 7.91 -0.01
N LEU A 41 -7.29 8.75 0.42
CA LEU A 41 -6.25 9.24 -0.46
C LEU A 41 -5.14 8.18 -0.62
N PRO A 42 -4.72 7.90 -1.85
CA PRO A 42 -3.70 6.89 -2.10
C PRO A 42 -2.31 7.35 -1.64
N ASN A 43 -1.47 6.41 -1.24
CA ASN A 43 -0.14 6.67 -0.72
C ASN A 43 0.84 5.56 -1.12
N PRO A 44 2.15 5.72 -0.85
CA PRO A 44 3.13 4.69 -1.16
C PRO A 44 2.86 3.38 -0.39
N SER A 45 2.76 2.28 -1.11
CA SER A 45 2.79 0.95 -0.52
C SER A 45 4.18 0.62 0.01
N GLU A 46 4.24 -0.30 0.95
CA GLU A 46 5.47 -0.85 1.48
C GLU A 46 5.39 -2.37 1.48
N ILE A 47 6.44 -3.03 1.00
CA ILE A 47 6.59 -4.48 1.03
C ILE A 47 7.58 -4.87 2.12
N ALA A 48 7.27 -5.92 2.88
CA ALA A 48 8.15 -6.52 3.84
C ALA A 48 8.16 -8.04 3.70
N VAL A 49 9.27 -8.69 4.07
CA VAL A 49 9.48 -10.14 3.95
C VAL A 49 9.98 -10.73 5.26
N ALA A 50 9.57 -11.95 5.55
CA ALA A 50 10.05 -12.75 6.69
C ALA A 50 10.17 -14.23 6.32
N ASP A 51 11.00 -14.97 7.06
CA ASP A 51 11.11 -16.42 6.93
C ASP A 51 9.99 -17.17 7.66
N THR A 52 9.28 -16.50 8.57
CA THR A 52 8.15 -17.07 9.31
C THR A 52 6.95 -16.12 9.29
N TRP A 53 5.75 -16.69 9.47
CA TRP A 53 4.50 -15.92 9.58
C TRP A 53 4.57 -14.78 10.61
N HIS A 54 5.24 -15.03 11.72
CA HIS A 54 5.33 -14.09 12.84
C HIS A 54 6.51 -13.12 12.74
N GLY A 55 7.27 -13.17 11.66
CA GLY A 55 8.46 -12.36 11.48
C GLY A 55 9.71 -12.90 12.20
N PRO A 56 10.67 -12.03 12.48
CA PRO A 56 10.65 -10.57 12.20
C PRO A 56 10.61 -10.28 10.69
N TYR A 57 9.88 -9.24 10.33
CA TYR A 57 9.80 -8.76 8.95
C TYR A 57 10.90 -7.73 8.66
N THR A 58 11.48 -7.84 7.47
CA THR A 58 12.41 -6.85 6.93
C THR A 58 11.71 -6.06 5.82
N VAL A 59 11.69 -4.74 5.95
CA VAL A 59 11.13 -3.82 4.95
C VAL A 59 12.05 -3.80 3.73
N LEU A 60 11.47 -4.01 2.55
CA LEU A 60 12.16 -3.98 1.26
C LEU A 60 11.92 -2.67 0.48
N GLY A 61 10.93 -1.87 0.88
CA GLY A 61 10.59 -0.59 0.28
C GLY A 61 9.30 -0.59 -0.52
N ASN A 62 9.14 0.40 -1.41
CA ASN A 62 7.93 0.56 -2.23
C ASN A 62 7.98 -0.39 -3.44
N PRO A 63 6.97 -1.26 -3.65
CA PRO A 63 6.91 -2.14 -4.81
C PRO A 63 6.57 -1.42 -6.12
N HIS A 64 5.93 -0.24 -6.08
CA HIS A 64 5.52 0.57 -7.24
C HIS A 64 6.62 1.55 -7.66
N ARG A 65 7.81 1.04 -8.03
CA ARG A 65 9.00 1.88 -8.25
C ARG A 65 8.88 2.89 -9.40
N ASN A 66 8.06 2.59 -10.39
CA ASN A 66 7.83 3.48 -11.54
C ASN A 66 6.59 4.38 -11.39
N ASP A 67 5.96 4.37 -10.22
CA ASP A 67 4.91 5.32 -9.87
C ASP A 67 5.52 6.64 -9.39
N GLN A 68 5.60 7.63 -10.27
CA GLN A 68 6.13 8.95 -9.96
C GLN A 68 5.23 9.75 -9.01
N THR A 69 3.95 9.42 -8.95
CA THR A 69 2.98 10.11 -8.09
C THR A 69 3.03 9.64 -6.64
N GLN A 70 3.73 8.53 -6.37
CA GLN A 70 3.85 7.91 -5.04
C GLN A 70 2.49 7.55 -4.43
N THR A 71 1.55 7.11 -5.27
CA THR A 71 0.16 6.81 -4.90
C THR A 71 -0.20 5.34 -5.06
N SER A 72 0.80 4.47 -5.32
CA SER A 72 0.57 3.06 -5.66
C SER A 72 -0.36 2.90 -6.87
N PHE A 73 -0.14 3.74 -7.91
CA PHE A 73 -1.00 3.88 -9.08
C PHE A 73 -2.44 4.29 -8.73
N HIS A 74 -2.58 5.20 -7.76
CA HIS A 74 -3.86 5.67 -7.19
C HIS A 74 -4.72 4.52 -6.67
N SER A 75 -4.10 3.60 -5.92
CA SER A 75 -4.81 2.45 -5.37
C SER A 75 -4.24 1.99 -4.03
N GLN A 76 -5.02 1.18 -3.31
CA GLN A 76 -4.63 0.56 -2.06
C GLN A 76 -4.78 -0.96 -2.19
N ILE A 77 -3.69 -1.70 -2.01
CA ILE A 77 -3.72 -3.17 -2.11
C ILE A 77 -4.44 -3.72 -0.89
N SER A 78 -5.47 -4.53 -1.13
CA SER A 78 -6.28 -5.20 -0.11
C SER A 78 -5.96 -6.70 0.00
N SER A 79 -5.51 -7.32 -1.09
CA SER A 79 -5.16 -8.74 -1.10
C SER A 79 -4.15 -9.10 -2.18
N VAL A 80 -3.50 -10.26 -1.99
CA VAL A 80 -2.64 -10.89 -3.01
C VAL A 80 -2.97 -12.37 -3.05
N PHE A 81 -3.17 -12.92 -4.23
CA PHE A 81 -3.38 -14.35 -4.40
C PHE A 81 -2.52 -14.93 -5.51
N LYS A 82 -2.15 -16.21 -5.34
CA LYS A 82 -1.50 -17.00 -6.38
C LYS A 82 -2.54 -17.54 -7.35
N VAL A 83 -2.32 -17.37 -8.65
CA VAL A 83 -3.20 -17.93 -9.68
C VAL A 83 -3.03 -19.45 -9.75
N PRO A 84 -4.12 -20.24 -9.56
CA PRO A 84 -4.07 -21.69 -9.68
C PRO A 84 -3.58 -22.12 -11.06
N GLY A 85 -2.74 -23.17 -11.10
CA GLY A 85 -2.20 -23.71 -12.34
C GLY A 85 -1.03 -22.93 -12.95
N LYS A 86 -0.69 -21.75 -12.41
CA LYS A 86 0.48 -20.97 -12.83
C LYS A 86 1.66 -21.19 -11.89
N LYS A 87 2.86 -21.22 -12.47
CA LYS A 87 4.10 -21.54 -11.74
C LYS A 87 4.40 -20.53 -10.64
N ASP A 88 4.39 -19.23 -10.97
CA ASP A 88 4.80 -18.15 -10.07
C ASP A 88 4.00 -16.85 -10.32
N LEU A 89 2.76 -16.96 -10.78
CA LEU A 89 1.89 -15.81 -11.00
C LEU A 89 1.09 -15.50 -9.73
N TYR A 90 1.30 -14.29 -9.22
CA TYR A 90 0.55 -13.69 -8.12
C TYR A 90 -0.09 -12.39 -8.60
N ILE A 91 -1.31 -12.12 -8.16
CA ILE A 91 -2.06 -10.91 -8.50
C ILE A 91 -2.27 -10.08 -7.25
N ALA A 92 -1.85 -8.82 -7.28
CA ALA A 92 -2.25 -7.82 -6.30
C ALA A 92 -3.61 -7.26 -6.70
N CYS A 93 -4.57 -7.34 -5.77
CA CYS A 93 -5.89 -6.74 -5.90
C CYS A 93 -5.92 -5.47 -5.07
N ALA A 94 -6.22 -4.36 -5.71
CA ALA A 94 -6.23 -3.06 -5.08
C ALA A 94 -7.54 -2.32 -5.36
N ASP A 95 -7.96 -1.51 -4.40
CA ASP A 95 -9.12 -0.63 -4.48
C ASP A 95 -8.67 0.78 -4.86
N ARG A 96 -9.30 1.38 -5.85
CA ARG A 96 -9.14 2.78 -6.23
C ARG A 96 -10.29 3.59 -5.64
N TRP A 97 -10.12 4.03 -4.40
CA TRP A 97 -11.16 4.71 -3.64
C TRP A 97 -11.59 6.06 -4.22
N ARG A 98 -10.65 6.77 -4.87
CA ARG A 98 -10.84 8.15 -5.34
C ARG A 98 -10.51 8.27 -6.84
N PRO A 99 -11.35 7.70 -7.73
CA PRO A 99 -11.16 7.86 -9.18
C PRO A 99 -11.29 9.33 -9.64
N ASP A 100 -11.91 10.18 -8.83
CA ASP A 100 -12.04 11.62 -9.03
C ASP A 100 -10.77 12.43 -8.70
N LYS A 101 -9.72 11.81 -8.16
CA LYS A 101 -8.47 12.47 -7.71
C LYS A 101 -7.22 11.89 -8.38
N MET A 102 -7.33 11.42 -9.62
CA MET A 102 -6.23 10.76 -10.33
C MET A 102 -5.02 11.67 -10.61
N GLU A 103 -5.20 12.98 -10.66
CA GLU A 103 -4.13 13.96 -10.85
C GLU A 103 -3.43 14.40 -9.57
N LEU A 104 -3.91 13.97 -8.38
CA LEU A 104 -3.36 14.40 -7.11
C LEU A 104 -2.22 13.47 -6.63
N PRO A 105 -0.94 13.90 -6.68
CA PRO A 105 0.17 13.10 -6.19
C PRO A 105 0.25 13.11 -4.66
N TYR A 106 0.88 12.09 -4.08
CA TYR A 106 1.04 11.96 -2.62
C TYR A 106 1.70 13.19 -1.98
N GLU A 107 2.63 13.83 -2.66
CA GLU A 107 3.35 15.02 -2.18
C GLU A 107 2.40 16.16 -1.76
N CYS A 108 1.25 16.29 -2.41
CA CYS A 108 0.27 17.35 -2.11
C CYS A 108 -0.33 17.25 -0.70
N TYR A 109 -0.38 16.07 -0.12
CA TYR A 109 -0.96 15.84 1.20
C TYR A 109 -0.04 15.12 2.19
N ARG A 110 1.15 14.75 1.76
CA ARG A 110 2.16 14.05 2.57
C ARG A 110 2.43 14.76 3.89
N GLU A 111 2.78 16.03 3.83
CA GLU A 111 3.14 16.83 5.01
C GLU A 111 2.01 16.91 6.04
N ILE A 112 0.77 16.97 5.58
CA ILE A 112 -0.41 17.01 6.45
C ILE A 112 -0.50 15.71 7.28
N TYR A 113 -0.36 14.56 6.62
CA TYR A 113 -0.42 13.27 7.31
C TYR A 113 0.81 13.01 8.18
N GLU A 114 2.00 13.44 7.76
CA GLU A 114 3.20 13.39 8.59
C GLU A 114 3.01 14.16 9.90
N ARG A 115 2.51 15.39 9.83
CA ARG A 115 2.20 16.21 11.01
C ARG A 115 1.04 15.65 11.84
N MET A 116 0.04 15.07 11.20
CA MET A 116 -1.10 14.45 11.90
C MET A 116 -0.66 13.31 12.82
N PHE A 117 0.34 12.54 12.42
CA PHE A 117 0.91 11.42 13.17
C PHE A 117 2.22 11.77 13.88
N SER A 118 2.63 13.03 13.89
CA SER A 118 3.83 13.50 14.59
C SER A 118 3.74 13.23 16.11
N GLU A 119 4.86 12.93 16.72
CA GLU A 119 4.96 12.85 18.18
C GLU A 119 4.82 14.22 18.85
N ASP A 120 5.15 15.33 18.15
CA ASP A 120 4.99 16.69 18.65
C ASP A 120 3.50 17.09 18.69
N PRO A 121 2.94 17.38 19.90
CA PRO A 121 1.56 17.82 20.03
C PRO A 121 1.25 19.14 19.29
N LYS A 122 2.25 20.01 19.09
CA LYS A 122 2.06 21.29 18.38
C LYS A 122 1.80 21.09 16.90
N GLU A 123 2.49 20.13 16.28
CA GLU A 123 2.29 19.78 14.88
C GLU A 123 0.89 19.18 14.67
N ARG A 124 0.47 18.25 15.54
CA ARG A 124 -0.87 17.69 15.49
C ARG A 124 -1.96 18.74 15.67
N GLU A 125 -1.74 19.69 16.57
CA GLU A 125 -2.70 20.78 16.80
C GLU A 125 -2.74 21.76 15.61
N ALA A 126 -1.61 22.01 14.95
CA ALA A 126 -1.57 22.85 13.75
C ALA A 126 -2.44 22.24 12.63
N VAL A 127 -2.33 20.92 12.39
CA VAL A 127 -3.16 20.25 11.37
C VAL A 127 -4.65 20.31 11.70
N ARG A 128 -5.03 20.18 12.99
CA ARG A 128 -6.44 20.28 13.40
C ARG A 128 -7.09 21.63 13.07
N ARG A 129 -6.28 22.67 12.91
CA ARG A 129 -6.71 24.05 12.57
C ARG A 129 -6.70 24.33 11.07
N MET A 130 -6.17 23.40 10.25
CA MET A 130 -6.14 23.57 8.80
C MET A 130 -7.53 23.29 8.22
N ASP A 131 -7.87 24.02 7.17
CA ASP A 131 -8.98 23.64 6.32
C ASP A 131 -8.53 22.49 5.40
N LEU A 132 -9.02 21.30 5.70
CA LEU A 132 -8.71 20.08 4.95
C LEU A 132 -9.84 19.65 4.01
N SER A 133 -10.80 20.55 3.74
CA SER A 133 -12.01 20.23 2.97
C SER A 133 -11.73 19.68 1.58
N GLU A 134 -10.65 20.13 0.92
CA GLU A 134 -10.25 19.63 -0.40
C GLU A 134 -9.52 18.28 -0.36
N ILE A 135 -8.83 17.98 0.75
CA ILE A 135 -7.99 16.80 0.90
C ILE A 135 -8.70 15.71 1.70
N ALA A 136 -9.21 16.06 2.87
CA ALA A 136 -9.96 15.15 3.74
C ALA A 136 -11.46 15.24 3.46
N ASP A 137 -11.86 14.94 2.23
CA ASP A 137 -13.26 14.89 1.87
C ASP A 137 -13.95 13.72 2.61
N ARG A 138 -14.63 14.09 3.70
CA ARG A 138 -15.40 13.14 4.51
C ARG A 138 -16.62 12.57 3.76
N ASN A 139 -16.91 13.10 2.59
CA ASN A 139 -18.02 12.71 1.72
C ASN A 139 -17.54 11.92 0.50
N ALA A 140 -16.33 11.33 0.55
CA ALA A 140 -15.85 10.47 -0.53
C ALA A 140 -16.91 9.39 -0.85
N ASN A 141 -17.40 9.38 -2.09
CA ASN A 141 -18.35 8.37 -2.53
C ASN A 141 -17.64 7.09 -2.91
N THR A 142 -17.40 6.22 -1.93
CA THR A 142 -16.72 4.95 -2.14
C THR A 142 -17.52 3.95 -2.99
N ALA A 143 -18.80 4.23 -3.28
CA ALA A 143 -19.59 3.43 -4.22
C ALA A 143 -19.14 3.60 -5.68
N GLU A 144 -18.37 4.65 -5.98
CA GLU A 144 -17.77 4.89 -7.29
C GLU A 144 -16.32 4.36 -7.37
N ALA A 145 -15.85 3.68 -6.33
CA ALA A 145 -14.52 3.09 -6.32
C ALA A 145 -14.33 2.11 -7.49
N ASP A 146 -13.12 2.11 -8.04
CA ASP A 146 -12.69 1.22 -9.11
C ASP A 146 -11.61 0.26 -8.59
N TYR A 147 -11.16 -0.66 -9.43
CA TYR A 147 -10.19 -1.69 -9.06
C TYR A 147 -8.95 -1.63 -9.94
N VAL A 148 -7.81 -1.92 -9.33
CA VAL A 148 -6.53 -2.10 -10.03
C VAL A 148 -5.98 -3.48 -9.67
N TRP A 149 -5.94 -4.38 -10.65
CA TRP A 149 -5.40 -5.72 -10.48
C TRP A 149 -4.17 -5.91 -11.35
N LEU A 150 -3.02 -6.07 -10.70
CA LEU A 150 -1.74 -6.15 -11.39
C LEU A 150 -0.95 -7.39 -10.98
N PRO A 151 -0.27 -8.04 -11.93
CA PRO A 151 0.61 -9.17 -11.65
C PRO A 151 1.87 -8.71 -10.91
N LEU A 152 2.30 -9.51 -9.93
CA LEU A 152 3.55 -9.29 -9.23
C LEU A 152 4.73 -9.80 -10.06
N ARG A 153 5.81 -9.06 -10.06
CA ARG A 153 7.11 -9.47 -10.59
C ARG A 153 8.11 -9.59 -9.45
N PHE A 154 8.94 -10.62 -9.49
CA PHE A 154 9.89 -10.93 -8.42
C PHE A 154 11.33 -10.85 -8.91
N GLU A 155 12.19 -10.20 -8.14
CA GLU A 155 13.65 -10.20 -8.30
C GLU A 155 14.30 -10.55 -6.95
N GLY A 156 14.73 -11.80 -6.80
CA GLY A 156 15.12 -12.32 -5.50
C GLY A 156 13.94 -12.30 -4.52
N ASP A 157 14.11 -11.60 -3.41
CA ASP A 157 13.07 -11.37 -2.41
C ASP A 157 12.24 -10.11 -2.69
N MET A 158 12.76 -9.19 -3.52
CA MET A 158 12.03 -7.96 -3.85
C MET A 158 10.83 -8.25 -4.74
N VAL A 159 9.75 -7.56 -4.45
CA VAL A 159 8.49 -7.61 -5.21
C VAL A 159 8.29 -6.28 -5.93
N TYR A 160 7.95 -6.35 -7.19
CA TYR A 160 7.60 -5.20 -8.01
C TYR A 160 6.18 -5.32 -8.51
N ILE A 161 5.50 -4.19 -8.58
CA ILE A 161 4.20 -4.03 -9.21
C ILE A 161 4.40 -2.97 -10.29
N ASP A 162 4.41 -3.41 -11.53
CA ASP A 162 4.59 -2.53 -12.67
C ASP A 162 3.21 -2.23 -13.27
N TRP A 163 2.97 -0.96 -13.65
CA TRP A 163 1.72 -0.58 -14.33
C TRP A 163 1.59 -1.31 -15.67
N LYS A 164 0.40 -1.81 -15.92
CA LYS A 164 -0.01 -2.42 -17.18
C LYS A 164 -1.41 -1.94 -17.53
N ASP A 165 -1.57 -1.37 -18.72
CA ASP A 165 -2.89 -0.95 -19.23
C ASP A 165 -3.80 -2.17 -19.48
N GLU A 166 -3.19 -3.27 -19.92
CA GLU A 166 -3.83 -4.59 -20.05
C GLU A 166 -2.82 -5.71 -19.84
N TRP A 167 -3.29 -6.83 -19.41
CA TRP A 167 -2.51 -8.06 -19.27
C TRP A 167 -3.44 -9.28 -19.30
N ARG A 168 -2.89 -10.46 -19.63
CA ARG A 168 -3.64 -11.71 -19.70
C ARG A 168 -2.96 -12.79 -18.89
N ILE A 169 -3.75 -13.67 -18.27
CA ILE A 169 -3.22 -14.81 -17.48
C ILE A 169 -2.38 -15.76 -18.37
N GLU A 170 -2.74 -15.86 -19.64
CA GLU A 170 -2.08 -16.71 -20.64
C GLU A 170 -0.64 -16.29 -20.92
N ASP A 171 -0.29 -15.02 -20.72
CA ASP A 171 1.06 -14.48 -20.94
C ASP A 171 2.07 -14.95 -19.89
N TYR A 172 1.61 -15.67 -18.86
CA TYR A 172 2.42 -16.17 -17.74
C TYR A 172 2.47 -17.70 -17.72
N GLU A 173 3.66 -18.28 -17.33
CA GLU A 173 3.87 -19.72 -17.19
C GLU A 173 3.10 -20.37 -16.03
#